data_2793f3c3baaf768710c9c20cd90c566e
#
_entry.id   2793f3c3baaf768710c9c20cd90c566e
#
_cell.length_a   1.000
_cell.length_b   1.000
_cell.length_c   1.000
_cell.angle_alpha   90.00
_cell.angle_beta   90.00
_cell.angle_gamma   90.00
#
_symmetry.space_group_name_H-M   'P 1'
#
loop_
_entity.id
_entity.type
_entity.pdbx_description
1 polymer ?
#
loop_
_entity_poly.entity_id
_entity_poly.type
_entity_poly.pdbx_seq_one_letter_code
_entity_poly.pdbx_strand_id
1 'polypeptide(L)'
;MKKIIFWTAVVFLAIQFIPVDRENKAVVKQDNFVDIHKTPDHIKTILKNACYDCHSNETKYPTYAYIAPISWAMKDHINEGRKYLNFSEWGSYNNDLKKNAVEKTISTVRDLQMPLPSYISYHPEANLTRKQREDLQEYFS
;
A
#
# COMPACT_ATOMS: atom_id res chain seq x y z
N MET A 1 3.81 -32.04 24.92
CA MET A 1 2.83 -31.22 24.18
C MET A 1 2.32 -30.03 25.01
N LYS A 2 1.72 -30.22 26.22
CA LYS A 2 1.15 -29.11 27.03
C LYS A 2 2.16 -27.98 27.35
N LYS A 3 3.42 -28.28 27.67
CA LYS A 3 4.46 -27.28 27.93
C LYS A 3 4.82 -26.45 26.69
N ILE A 4 4.85 -27.07 25.51
CA ILE A 4 5.14 -26.36 24.24
C ILE A 4 4.02 -25.37 23.95
N ILE A 5 2.75 -25.81 24.01
CA ILE A 5 1.59 -24.94 23.80
C ILE A 5 1.60 -23.76 24.78
N PHE A 6 1.89 -24.04 26.06
CA PHE A 6 1.98 -22.99 27.08
C PHE A 6 3.03 -21.92 26.73
N TRP A 7 4.25 -22.34 26.40
CA TRP A 7 5.32 -21.40 26.07
C TRP A 7 5.07 -20.67 24.76
N THR A 8 4.46 -21.31 23.75
CA THR A 8 4.05 -20.64 22.52
C THR A 8 3.02 -19.54 22.80
N ALA A 9 2.04 -19.82 23.67
CA ALA A 9 1.06 -18.81 24.07
C ALA A 9 1.71 -17.65 24.84
N VAL A 10 2.66 -17.94 25.75
CA VAL A 10 3.40 -16.90 26.49
C VAL A 10 4.18 -16.01 25.52
N VAL A 11 4.90 -16.59 24.56
CA VAL A 11 5.66 -15.82 23.55
C VAL A 11 4.70 -15.00 22.69
N PHE A 12 3.58 -15.59 22.22
CA PHE A 12 2.59 -14.88 21.44
C PHE A 12 2.01 -13.67 22.19
N LEU A 13 1.71 -13.81 23.47
CA LEU A 13 1.25 -12.69 24.29
C LEU A 13 2.36 -11.64 24.49
N ALA A 14 3.60 -12.08 24.73
CA ALA A 14 4.71 -11.16 24.93
C ALA A 14 4.99 -10.28 23.71
N ILE A 15 4.93 -10.83 22.50
CA ILE A 15 5.16 -10.07 21.27
C ILE A 15 4.08 -9.00 21.00
N GLN A 16 2.88 -9.10 21.62
CA GLN A 16 1.85 -8.06 21.46
C GLN A 16 2.23 -6.73 22.14
N PHE A 17 3.19 -6.74 23.07
CA PHE A 17 3.67 -5.53 23.73
C PHE A 17 4.72 -4.77 22.90
N ILE A 18 5.17 -5.31 21.77
CA ILE A 18 6.09 -4.61 20.87
C ILE A 18 5.26 -3.63 20.02
N PRO A 19 5.43 -2.30 20.21
CA PRO A 19 4.61 -1.31 19.53
C PRO A 19 4.94 -1.25 18.04
N VAL A 20 3.90 -1.02 17.22
CA VAL A 20 4.03 -0.73 15.80
C VAL A 20 3.40 0.64 15.55
N ASP A 21 4.17 1.55 14.98
CA ASP A 21 3.66 2.84 14.56
C ASP A 21 2.69 2.68 13.38
N ARG A 22 1.46 3.18 13.53
CA ARG A 22 0.37 3.16 12.53
C ARG A 22 -0.10 4.57 12.20
N GLU A 23 0.66 5.58 12.61
CA GLU A 23 0.30 6.96 12.28
C GLU A 23 0.60 7.25 10.81
N ASN A 24 -0.35 7.87 10.14
CA ASN A 24 -0.16 8.38 8.80
C ASN A 24 0.36 9.81 8.89
N LYS A 25 1.39 10.13 8.09
CA LYS A 25 1.79 11.53 7.92
C LYS A 25 0.65 12.33 7.31
N ALA A 26 0.58 13.62 7.60
CA ALA A 26 -0.39 14.51 6.98
C ALA A 26 -0.21 14.55 5.45
N VAL A 27 -1.32 14.56 4.74
CA VAL A 27 -1.33 14.69 3.28
C VAL A 27 -1.46 16.17 2.91
N VAL A 28 -0.49 16.65 2.15
CA VAL A 28 -0.48 18.00 1.60
C VAL A 28 -1.00 17.95 0.17
N LYS A 29 -2.11 18.64 -0.12
CA LYS A 29 -2.76 18.60 -1.45
C LYS A 29 -1.82 18.99 -2.59
N GLN A 30 -0.92 19.93 -2.36
CA GLN A 30 0.06 20.39 -3.34
C GLN A 30 1.08 19.30 -3.72
N ASP A 31 1.25 18.29 -2.88
CA ASP A 31 2.18 17.18 -3.10
C ASP A 31 1.48 15.89 -3.48
N ASN A 32 0.15 15.80 -3.26
CA ASN A 32 -0.60 14.57 -3.49
C ASN A 32 -0.91 14.38 -4.99
N PHE A 33 -0.56 13.22 -5.51
CA PHE A 33 -0.69 12.86 -6.93
C PHE A 33 -2.07 13.15 -7.51
N VAL A 34 -3.14 12.66 -6.87
CA VAL A 34 -4.50 12.81 -7.39
C VAL A 34 -5.00 14.25 -7.41
N ASP A 35 -4.48 15.09 -6.52
CA ASP A 35 -4.82 16.51 -6.45
C ASP A 35 -4.03 17.32 -7.49
N ILE A 36 -2.72 17.05 -7.64
CA ILE A 36 -1.85 17.69 -8.64
C ILE A 36 -2.38 17.44 -10.07
N HIS A 37 -2.68 16.17 -10.37
CA HIS A 37 -3.09 15.75 -11.71
C HIS A 37 -4.60 15.91 -11.97
N LYS A 38 -5.38 16.36 -10.96
CA LYS A 38 -6.85 16.40 -11.05
C LYS A 38 -7.40 15.09 -11.59
N THR A 39 -6.90 14.01 -11.02
CA THR A 39 -7.15 12.63 -11.49
C THR A 39 -8.66 12.35 -11.64
N PRO A 40 -9.13 11.82 -12.76
CA PRO A 40 -10.53 11.46 -12.97
C PRO A 40 -11.04 10.50 -11.88
N ASP A 41 -12.30 10.64 -11.48
CA ASP A 41 -12.84 9.91 -10.32
C ASP A 41 -12.75 8.38 -10.45
N HIS A 42 -12.91 7.83 -11.67
CA HIS A 42 -12.78 6.39 -11.87
C HIS A 42 -11.34 5.90 -11.63
N ILE A 43 -10.32 6.62 -12.12
CA ILE A 43 -8.90 6.31 -11.86
C ILE A 43 -8.56 6.52 -10.37
N LYS A 44 -9.03 7.63 -9.79
CA LYS A 44 -8.85 7.91 -8.37
C LYS A 44 -9.40 6.78 -7.49
N THR A 45 -10.57 6.25 -7.83
CA THR A 45 -11.18 5.12 -7.11
C THR A 45 -10.31 3.87 -7.21
N ILE A 46 -9.79 3.56 -8.41
CA ILE A 46 -8.88 2.43 -8.61
C ILE A 46 -7.62 2.59 -7.75
N LEU A 47 -6.97 3.76 -7.80
CA LEU A 47 -5.76 4.04 -7.03
C LEU A 47 -6.01 3.94 -5.52
N LYS A 48 -7.12 4.52 -5.03
CA LYS A 48 -7.46 4.49 -3.61
C LYS A 48 -7.72 3.07 -3.09
N ASN A 49 -8.35 2.21 -3.89
CA ASN A 49 -8.69 0.85 -3.48
C ASN A 49 -7.53 -0.14 -3.62
N ALA A 50 -6.64 0.07 -4.58
CA ALA A 50 -5.64 -0.93 -4.95
C ALA A 50 -4.19 -0.56 -4.63
N CYS A 51 -3.90 0.74 -4.41
CA CYS A 51 -2.52 1.22 -4.29
C CYS A 51 -2.26 2.02 -3.01
N TYR A 52 -3.20 2.87 -2.60
CA TYR A 52 -2.99 3.91 -1.60
C TYR A 52 -2.67 3.37 -0.20
N ASP A 53 -3.14 2.19 0.18
CA ASP A 53 -2.84 1.62 1.49
C ASP A 53 -1.35 1.38 1.70
N CYS A 54 -0.61 0.99 0.64
CA CYS A 54 0.83 0.78 0.72
C CYS A 54 1.64 1.94 0.14
N HIS A 55 1.08 2.67 -0.83
CA HIS A 55 1.79 3.69 -1.61
C HIS A 55 1.33 5.12 -1.34
N SER A 56 0.81 5.40 -0.15
CA SER A 56 0.45 6.76 0.26
C SER A 56 0.54 6.95 1.77
N ASN A 57 0.33 8.18 2.23
CA ASN A 57 0.16 8.51 3.65
C ASN A 57 -1.32 8.38 4.08
N GLU A 58 -2.15 7.61 3.35
CA GLU A 58 -3.58 7.43 3.62
C GLU A 58 -3.93 5.95 3.90
N THR A 59 -3.00 5.19 4.48
CA THR A 59 -3.21 3.78 4.82
C THR A 59 -4.41 3.61 5.74
N LYS A 60 -5.31 2.70 5.38
CA LYS A 60 -6.40 2.23 6.25
C LYS A 60 -5.94 0.96 6.96
N TYR A 61 -5.75 1.04 8.27
CA TYR A 61 -5.30 -0.10 9.06
C TYR A 61 -6.49 -0.97 9.48
N PRO A 62 -6.63 -2.21 8.96
CA PRO A 62 -7.67 -3.14 9.38
C PRO A 62 -7.37 -3.70 10.77
N THR A 63 -8.35 -4.38 11.40
CA THR A 63 -8.21 -4.91 12.77
C THR A 63 -7.03 -5.86 12.94
N TYR A 64 -6.70 -6.67 11.94
CA TYR A 64 -5.54 -7.57 12.00
C TYR A 64 -4.18 -6.85 11.98
N ALA A 65 -4.15 -5.59 11.56
CA ALA A 65 -2.95 -4.74 11.65
C ALA A 65 -2.52 -4.43 13.10
N TYR A 66 -3.33 -4.80 14.07
CA TYR A 66 -3.05 -4.61 15.49
C TYR A 66 -2.54 -5.87 16.19
N ILE A 67 -2.37 -6.98 15.45
CA ILE A 67 -1.98 -8.28 15.99
C ILE A 67 -0.61 -8.67 15.45
N ALA A 68 0.38 -8.81 16.36
CA ALA A 68 1.71 -9.31 15.99
C ALA A 68 1.64 -10.85 15.75
N PRO A 69 2.40 -11.39 14.77
CA PRO A 69 3.43 -10.73 13.96
C PRO A 69 2.89 -10.08 12.67
N ILE A 70 1.58 -10.18 12.38
CA ILE A 70 0.97 -9.63 11.15
C ILE A 70 1.19 -8.12 11.05
N SER A 71 1.07 -7.42 12.18
CA SER A 71 1.31 -5.97 12.28
C SER A 71 2.70 -5.56 11.79
N TRP A 72 3.71 -6.36 12.09
CA TRP A 72 5.08 -6.09 11.65
C TRP A 72 5.23 -6.26 10.14
N ALA A 73 4.77 -7.41 9.62
CA ALA A 73 4.82 -7.68 8.18
C ALA A 73 4.09 -6.62 7.36
N MET A 74 2.90 -6.19 7.84
CA MET A 74 2.14 -5.12 7.19
C MET A 74 2.90 -3.79 7.21
N LYS A 75 3.48 -3.41 8.36
CA LYS A 75 4.25 -2.16 8.47
C LYS A 75 5.46 -2.18 7.54
N ASP A 76 6.16 -3.31 7.43
CA ASP A 76 7.29 -3.47 6.52
C ASP A 76 6.86 -3.30 5.06
N HIS A 77 5.76 -3.93 4.64
CA HIS A 77 5.22 -3.76 3.28
C HIS A 77 4.81 -2.32 2.97
N ILE A 78 4.18 -1.62 3.93
CA ILE A 78 3.83 -0.21 3.77
C ILE A 78 5.09 0.65 3.65
N ASN A 79 6.08 0.44 4.51
CA ASN A 79 7.33 1.19 4.46
C ASN A 79 8.08 0.97 3.14
N GLU A 80 8.13 -0.28 2.67
CA GLU A 80 8.73 -0.63 1.40
C GLU A 80 7.97 -0.01 0.23
N GLY A 81 6.64 -0.12 0.22
CA GLY A 81 5.78 0.50 -0.78
C GLY A 81 6.02 2.01 -0.89
N ARG A 82 6.01 2.72 0.24
CA ARG A 82 6.26 4.17 0.30
C ARG A 82 7.67 4.56 -0.13
N LYS A 83 8.66 3.68 0.07
CA LYS A 83 10.05 3.92 -0.37
C LYS A 83 10.17 3.94 -1.90
N TYR A 84 9.43 3.09 -2.59
CA TYR A 84 9.45 3.02 -4.05
C TYR A 84 8.52 4.01 -4.71
N LEU A 85 7.35 4.23 -4.12
CA LEU A 85 6.34 5.18 -4.60
C LEU A 85 5.48 5.63 -3.43
N ASN A 86 5.39 6.94 -3.20
CA ASN A 86 4.44 7.55 -2.28
C ASN A 86 3.62 8.61 -3.01
N PHE A 87 2.38 8.31 -3.35
CA PHE A 87 1.47 9.23 -4.02
C PHE A 87 1.21 10.51 -3.23
N SER A 88 1.32 10.47 -1.91
CA SER A 88 1.13 11.66 -1.06
C SER A 88 2.33 12.61 -1.05
N GLU A 89 3.48 12.15 -1.54
CA GLU A 89 4.73 12.93 -1.62
C GLU A 89 5.17 13.16 -3.08
N TRP A 90 4.30 12.92 -4.05
CA TRP A 90 4.58 13.02 -5.49
C TRP A 90 5.12 14.38 -5.93
N GLY A 91 4.60 15.47 -5.34
CA GLY A 91 5.05 16.83 -5.64
C GLY A 91 6.52 17.07 -5.33
N SER A 92 7.07 16.37 -4.34
CA SER A 92 8.47 16.48 -3.92
C SER A 92 9.45 15.69 -4.83
N TYR A 93 8.94 14.83 -5.70
CA TYR A 93 9.79 14.02 -6.58
C TYR A 93 10.38 14.86 -7.71
N ASN A 94 11.65 14.64 -8.01
CA ASN A 94 12.27 15.16 -9.22
C ASN A 94 11.76 14.42 -10.47
N ASN A 95 12.08 14.92 -11.66
CA ASN A 95 11.58 14.36 -12.91
C ASN A 95 12.02 12.90 -13.15
N ASP A 96 13.25 12.54 -12.75
CA ASP A 96 13.76 11.18 -12.94
C ASP A 96 13.04 10.18 -12.02
N LEU A 97 12.77 10.56 -10.77
CA LEU A 97 11.97 9.75 -9.84
C LEU A 97 10.53 9.58 -10.34
N LYS A 98 9.91 10.65 -10.83
CA LYS A 98 8.55 10.60 -11.41
C LYS A 98 8.50 9.65 -12.59
N LYS A 99 9.44 9.79 -13.53
CA LYS A 99 9.53 8.92 -14.71
C LYS A 99 9.71 7.46 -14.32
N ASN A 100 10.66 7.17 -13.43
CA ASN A 100 10.91 5.79 -12.96
C ASN A 100 9.68 5.20 -12.23
N ALA A 101 9.02 5.99 -11.38
CA ALA A 101 7.82 5.56 -10.66
C ALA A 101 6.67 5.22 -11.63
N VAL A 102 6.45 6.05 -12.66
CA VAL A 102 5.45 5.80 -13.72
C VAL A 102 5.77 4.53 -14.48
N GLU A 103 6.99 4.38 -15.00
CA GLU A 103 7.42 3.21 -15.76
C GLU A 103 7.27 1.92 -14.94
N LYS A 104 7.65 1.96 -13.66
CA LYS A 104 7.49 0.84 -12.74
C LYS A 104 6.03 0.52 -12.45
N THR A 105 5.19 1.54 -12.25
CA THR A 105 3.75 1.35 -12.04
C THR A 105 3.13 0.65 -13.25
N ILE A 106 3.39 1.13 -14.46
CA ILE A 106 2.89 0.53 -15.70
C ILE A 106 3.33 -0.94 -15.80
N SER A 107 4.62 -1.21 -15.63
CA SER A 107 5.16 -2.57 -15.78
C SER A 107 4.60 -3.53 -14.73
N THR A 108 4.59 -3.15 -13.45
CA THR A 108 4.13 -4.03 -12.36
C THR A 108 2.62 -4.31 -12.41
N VAL A 109 1.82 -3.33 -12.85
CA VAL A 109 0.37 -3.50 -13.07
C VAL A 109 0.12 -4.40 -14.27
N ARG A 110 0.83 -4.21 -15.39
CA ARG A 110 0.74 -5.04 -16.58
C ARG A 110 1.12 -6.49 -16.29
N ASP A 111 2.21 -6.69 -15.57
CA ASP A 111 2.80 -8.00 -15.30
C ASP A 111 2.15 -8.70 -14.08
N LEU A 112 1.01 -8.17 -13.61
CA LEU A 112 0.21 -8.70 -12.49
C LEU A 112 0.97 -8.82 -11.15
N GLN A 113 2.04 -8.05 -11.00
CA GLN A 113 2.82 -8.00 -9.76
C GLN A 113 2.16 -7.11 -8.71
N MET A 114 1.41 -6.09 -9.17
CA MET A 114 0.63 -5.18 -8.32
C MET A 114 -0.84 -5.13 -8.76
N PRO A 115 -1.76 -5.04 -7.79
CA PRO A 115 -1.57 -5.18 -6.33
C PRO A 115 -1.09 -6.58 -5.93
N LEU A 116 -0.43 -6.67 -4.75
CA LEU A 116 0.09 -7.96 -4.26
C LEU A 116 -1.03 -9.00 -4.08
N PRO A 117 -0.82 -10.27 -4.50
CA PRO A 117 -1.82 -11.33 -4.32
C PRO A 117 -2.26 -11.52 -2.86
N SER A 118 -1.32 -11.39 -1.91
CA SER A 118 -1.62 -11.44 -0.48
C SER A 118 -2.55 -10.30 -0.03
N TYR A 119 -2.40 -9.09 -0.59
CA TYR A 119 -3.27 -7.97 -0.31
C TYR A 119 -4.68 -8.19 -0.88
N ILE A 120 -4.78 -8.62 -2.14
CA ILE A 120 -6.06 -8.92 -2.80
C ILE A 120 -6.89 -9.95 -2.03
N SER A 121 -6.24 -10.93 -1.38
CA SER A 121 -6.93 -11.98 -0.62
C SER A 121 -7.78 -11.42 0.54
N TYR A 122 -7.39 -10.29 1.09
CA TYR A 122 -8.10 -9.61 2.19
C TYR A 122 -8.85 -8.34 1.73
N HIS A 123 -8.58 -7.87 0.50
CA HIS A 123 -9.13 -6.67 -0.11
C HIS A 123 -9.63 -6.98 -1.54
N PRO A 124 -10.80 -7.64 -1.67
CA PRO A 124 -11.33 -8.02 -2.99
C PRO A 124 -11.53 -6.83 -3.93
N GLU A 125 -11.77 -5.65 -3.40
CA GLU A 125 -11.89 -4.38 -4.15
C GLU A 125 -10.59 -3.96 -4.84
N ALA A 126 -9.45 -4.47 -4.38
CA ALA A 126 -8.14 -4.25 -5.00
C ALA A 126 -7.85 -5.22 -6.15
N ASN A 127 -8.69 -6.21 -6.38
CA ASN A 127 -8.52 -7.15 -7.49
C ASN A 127 -8.92 -6.49 -8.81
N LEU A 128 -7.96 -5.85 -9.44
CA LEU A 128 -8.17 -5.09 -10.68
C LEU A 128 -8.64 -5.99 -11.81
N THR A 129 -9.73 -5.61 -12.46
CA THR A 129 -10.16 -6.19 -13.73
C THR A 129 -9.16 -5.86 -14.84
N ARG A 130 -9.23 -6.60 -15.95
CA ARG A 130 -8.42 -6.31 -17.14
C ARG A 130 -8.60 -4.86 -17.60
N LYS A 131 -9.83 -4.40 -17.69
CA LYS A 131 -10.13 -3.03 -18.08
C LYS A 131 -9.51 -1.98 -17.15
N GLN A 132 -9.61 -2.18 -15.83
CA GLN A 132 -8.99 -1.27 -14.87
C GLN A 132 -7.47 -1.22 -14.99
N ARG A 133 -6.81 -2.33 -15.33
CA ARG A 133 -5.37 -2.37 -15.60
C ARG A 133 -5.02 -1.62 -16.88
N GLU A 134 -5.82 -1.79 -17.93
CA GLU A 134 -5.67 -1.06 -19.19
C GLU A 134 -5.88 0.45 -18.96
N ASP A 135 -6.91 0.85 -18.22
CA ASP A 135 -7.19 2.26 -17.88
C ASP A 135 -6.05 2.90 -17.09
N LEU A 136 -5.46 2.17 -16.10
CA LEU A 136 -4.30 2.66 -15.38
C LEU A 136 -3.07 2.82 -16.28
N GLN A 137 -2.79 1.84 -17.15
CA GLN A 137 -1.65 1.91 -18.06
C GLN A 137 -1.80 3.08 -19.03
N GLU A 138 -2.98 3.29 -19.58
CA GLU A 138 -3.28 4.43 -20.45
C GLU A 138 -3.13 5.77 -19.72
N TYR A 139 -3.62 5.82 -18.46
CA TYR A 139 -3.55 7.05 -17.66
C TYR A 139 -2.13 7.45 -17.29
N PHE A 140 -1.25 6.47 -17.08
CA PHE A 140 0.16 6.71 -16.74
C PHE A 140 1.07 6.84 -17.98
N SER A 141 0.60 6.58 -19.20
CA SER A 141 1.38 6.70 -20.44
C SER A 141 1.40 8.12 -20.97
#